data_237d6fec0ced3c118d0c2c8132d2f7c7
#
_entry.id   237d6fec0ced3c118d0c2c8132d2f7c7
#
_cell.length_a   1.000
_cell.length_b   1.000
_cell.length_c   1.000
_cell.angle_alpha   90.00
_cell.angle_beta   90.00
_cell.angle_gamma   90.00
#
_symmetry.space_group_name_H-M   'P 1'
#
loop_
_entity.id
_entity.type
_entity.pdbx_description
1 polymer ?
#
loop_
_entity_poly.entity_id
_entity_poly.type
_entity_poly.pdbx_seq_one_letter_code
_entity_poly.pdbx_strand_id
1 'polypeptide(L)'
;MTKQYISMENLRFLLYEVHTIQDLLTYKRFEHIGGIEEINGLIHSAKAIADKELFPFFRAMDENPVVYRDGKIRSHPQLKNVFKAVADAGWFSSISALEHGGMQLPFMLYSAAHLIFEAANSSAQGYVGVSTGALELIETFGSKELHEAYLPNMFAGKWQGTMALTEPQAGSSLSDITTSATPTDSGYYEIVGQKIFISGGEHEACENFVHLTLARIKGAPAGTKGISLFVVPKFIQHSGELLDNHVVCAGDFQKLGQRGYATAHLIFGERGVTKGFLVGEANKGLSYMFLMMNSARIAVGQTAAAVASAAYYASLFYANERPQGRHIADKDLSKEQILIINHADVRRMLLMQKSFVEGSLSLVNECLKYFDLEKVTAGEEKEKMYLLLEILTPIVKTYPSEAGIVSVSNALQVLGGYGFTMDFDLQQYYRDIRIMSIYEGTTGIQALDLLGRKVPMQNGKAFQLLLVEMRQTVVTATAYPELISYSELLASAIQLYETTVHHLQQFAKKGEVEKYLA
;
A
#
# COMPACT_ATOMS: atom_id res chain seq x y z
N MET A 1 -16.87 13.11 17.82
CA MET A 1 -16.01 12.09 17.18
C MET A 1 -14.58 12.27 17.69
N THR A 2 -13.83 11.17 17.80
CA THR A 2 -12.42 11.23 18.19
C THR A 2 -11.59 12.00 17.16
N LYS A 3 -10.54 12.69 17.63
CA LYS A 3 -9.49 13.23 16.75
C LYS A 3 -8.31 12.25 16.63
N GLN A 4 -8.40 11.10 17.28
CA GLN A 4 -7.36 10.07 17.27
C GLN A 4 -7.70 9.01 16.21
N TYR A 5 -6.83 8.81 15.25
CA TYR A 5 -6.91 7.81 14.19
C TYR A 5 -5.69 6.86 14.18
N ILE A 6 -4.65 7.23 14.94
CA ILE A 6 -3.41 6.47 15.12
C ILE A 6 -2.81 6.75 16.50
N SER A 7 -2.06 5.80 17.07
CA SER A 7 -1.23 6.02 18.25
C SER A 7 0.20 6.38 17.83
N MET A 8 0.61 7.60 18.10
CA MET A 8 1.99 8.05 17.89
C MET A 8 2.97 7.40 18.86
N GLU A 9 2.49 7.03 20.07
CA GLU A 9 3.28 6.29 21.05
C GLU A 9 3.58 4.87 20.54
N ASN A 10 2.55 4.14 20.09
CA ASN A 10 2.74 2.81 19.54
C ASN A 10 3.59 2.82 18.25
N LEU A 11 3.41 3.82 17.39
CA LEU A 11 4.25 3.98 16.20
C LEU A 11 5.74 4.13 16.57
N ARG A 12 6.05 4.98 17.56
CA ARG A 12 7.42 5.15 18.04
C ARG A 12 7.96 3.88 18.68
N PHE A 13 7.16 3.21 19.50
CA PHE A 13 7.54 1.94 20.13
C PHE A 13 7.91 0.90 19.07
N LEU A 14 7.09 0.74 18.03
CA LEU A 14 7.39 -0.16 16.91
C LEU A 14 8.67 0.24 16.17
N LEU A 15 8.86 1.51 15.87
CA LEU A 15 10.01 1.98 15.10
C LEU A 15 11.32 1.86 15.89
N TYR A 16 11.32 2.24 17.16
CA TYR A 16 12.58 2.38 17.93
C TYR A 16 12.90 1.17 18.78
N GLU A 17 11.91 0.57 19.44
CA GLU A 17 12.14 -0.52 20.39
C GLU A 17 11.99 -1.90 19.75
N VAL A 18 11.05 -2.06 18.82
CA VAL A 18 10.79 -3.38 18.20
C VAL A 18 11.64 -3.58 16.94
N HIS A 19 11.63 -2.61 16.02
CA HIS A 19 12.28 -2.75 14.71
C HIS A 19 13.58 -1.96 14.57
N THR A 20 13.97 -1.19 15.57
CA THR A 20 15.27 -0.52 15.73
C THR A 20 15.69 0.27 14.47
N ILE A 21 14.82 1.18 13.99
CA ILE A 21 15.10 1.99 12.78
C ILE A 21 16.43 2.73 12.85
N GLN A 22 16.90 3.09 14.06
CA GLN A 22 18.17 3.74 14.29
C GLN A 22 19.38 2.91 13.82
N ASP A 23 19.25 1.59 13.74
CA ASP A 23 20.32 0.71 13.24
C ASP A 23 20.59 0.96 11.75
N LEU A 24 19.56 1.35 10.99
CA LEU A 24 19.70 1.70 9.57
C LEU A 24 20.59 2.93 9.35
N LEU A 25 20.64 3.85 10.32
CA LEU A 25 21.44 5.09 10.23
C LEU A 25 22.95 4.80 10.31
N THR A 26 23.35 3.61 10.71
CA THR A 26 24.77 3.21 10.73
C THR A 26 25.31 2.89 9.34
N TYR A 27 24.43 2.69 8.35
CA TYR A 27 24.82 2.41 6.99
C TYR A 27 25.06 3.70 6.19
N LYS A 28 26.11 3.72 5.36
CA LYS A 28 26.53 4.86 4.54
C LYS A 28 25.40 5.51 3.74
N ARG A 29 24.45 4.70 3.27
CA ARG A 29 23.30 5.19 2.49
C ARG A 29 22.47 6.20 3.28
N PHE A 30 22.38 6.06 4.61
CA PHE A 30 21.50 6.82 5.48
C PHE A 30 22.26 7.72 6.49
N GLU A 31 23.60 7.79 6.39
CA GLU A 31 24.46 8.56 7.33
C GLU A 31 24.19 10.08 7.34
N HIS A 32 23.52 10.59 6.30
CA HIS A 32 23.13 11.99 6.19
C HIS A 32 21.95 12.37 7.10
N ILE A 33 21.25 11.40 7.68
CA ILE A 33 20.11 11.63 8.58
C ILE A 33 20.65 11.87 9.99
N GLY A 34 20.30 13.01 10.61
CA GLY A 34 20.82 13.50 11.89
C GLY A 34 20.35 12.75 13.14
N GLY A 35 19.90 11.47 12.99
CA GLY A 35 19.52 10.61 14.11
C GLY A 35 18.04 10.67 14.50
N ILE A 36 17.74 10.19 15.72
CA ILE A 36 16.36 10.02 16.21
C ILE A 36 15.58 11.34 16.28
N GLU A 37 16.24 12.45 16.59
CA GLU A 37 15.56 13.75 16.67
C GLU A 37 15.05 14.21 15.30
N GLU A 38 15.83 14.02 14.24
CA GLU A 38 15.40 14.33 12.88
C GLU A 38 14.26 13.40 12.43
N ILE A 39 14.37 12.09 12.69
CA ILE A 39 13.27 11.12 12.43
C ILE A 39 11.99 11.58 13.14
N ASN A 40 12.06 11.96 14.41
CA ASN A 40 10.91 12.48 15.14
C ASN A 40 10.36 13.77 14.54
N GLY A 41 11.22 14.67 14.07
CA GLY A 41 10.83 15.89 13.38
C GLY A 41 10.03 15.59 12.10
N LEU A 42 10.49 14.66 11.27
CA LEU A 42 9.81 14.22 10.06
C LEU A 42 8.45 13.57 10.36
N ILE A 43 8.39 12.69 11.37
CA ILE A 43 7.13 12.06 11.82
C ILE A 43 6.14 13.10 12.35
N HIS A 44 6.61 14.09 13.11
CA HIS A 44 5.76 15.18 13.58
C HIS A 44 5.25 16.06 12.43
N SER A 45 6.10 16.35 11.44
CA SER A 45 5.70 17.08 10.22
C SER A 45 4.60 16.34 9.47
N ALA A 46 4.75 15.02 9.27
CA ALA A 46 3.72 14.19 8.65
C ALA A 46 2.41 14.24 9.45
N LYS A 47 2.47 14.11 10.78
CA LYS A 47 1.28 14.21 11.64
C LYS A 47 0.59 15.56 11.55
N ALA A 48 1.34 16.65 11.50
CA ALA A 48 0.79 18.00 11.36
C ALA A 48 0.06 18.18 10.00
N ILE A 49 0.64 17.67 8.91
CA ILE A 49 -0.01 17.65 7.59
C ILE A 49 -1.31 16.84 7.65
N ALA A 50 -1.26 15.64 8.23
CA ALA A 50 -2.41 14.77 8.34
C ALA A 50 -3.56 15.40 9.13
N ASP A 51 -3.25 16.04 10.27
CA ASP A 51 -4.23 16.69 11.12
C ASP A 51 -4.89 17.92 10.47
N LYS A 52 -4.15 18.62 9.62
CA LYS A 52 -4.62 19.85 8.99
C LYS A 52 -5.26 19.62 7.63
N GLU A 53 -4.64 18.81 6.78
CA GLU A 53 -4.98 18.75 5.36
C GLU A 53 -5.70 17.45 4.95
N LEU A 54 -5.67 16.38 5.78
CA LEU A 54 -6.26 15.09 5.43
C LEU A 54 -7.44 14.72 6.32
N PHE A 55 -7.24 14.55 7.61
CA PHE A 55 -8.25 14.02 8.54
C PHE A 55 -9.54 14.86 8.59
N PRO A 56 -9.53 16.21 8.61
CA PRO A 56 -10.75 17.02 8.62
C PRO A 56 -11.63 16.85 7.38
N PHE A 57 -11.06 16.35 6.28
CA PHE A 57 -11.74 16.21 4.99
C PHE A 57 -12.08 14.75 4.63
N PHE A 58 -11.76 13.78 5.51
CA PHE A 58 -12.01 12.37 5.27
C PHE A 58 -13.47 12.09 4.90
N ARG A 59 -14.40 12.53 5.73
CA ARG A 59 -15.83 12.37 5.52
C ARG A 59 -16.33 13.20 4.32
N ALA A 60 -15.88 14.44 4.22
CA ALA A 60 -16.32 15.34 3.13
C ALA A 60 -15.95 14.80 1.73
N MET A 61 -14.81 14.13 1.59
CA MET A 61 -14.40 13.51 0.33
C MET A 61 -15.23 12.26 -0.02
N ASP A 62 -15.75 11.53 0.95
CA ASP A 62 -16.66 10.41 0.70
C ASP A 62 -18.10 10.89 0.37
N GLU A 63 -18.59 11.89 1.07
CA GLU A 63 -19.91 12.48 0.86
C GLU A 63 -19.98 13.27 -0.47
N ASN A 64 -18.86 13.83 -0.92
CA ASN A 64 -18.71 14.50 -2.21
C ASN A 64 -17.71 13.70 -3.09
N PRO A 65 -18.12 12.53 -3.59
CA PRO A 65 -17.26 11.65 -4.34
C PRO A 65 -16.75 12.30 -5.63
N VAL A 66 -15.69 11.74 -6.20
CA VAL A 66 -15.25 12.13 -7.53
C VAL A 66 -16.35 11.90 -8.56
N VAL A 67 -16.44 12.77 -9.54
CA VAL A 67 -17.47 12.73 -10.59
C VAL A 67 -16.85 12.96 -11.96
N TYR A 68 -17.12 12.07 -12.90
CA TYR A 68 -16.76 12.28 -14.30
C TYR A 68 -17.79 13.18 -14.98
N ARG A 69 -17.30 14.30 -15.51
CA ARG A 69 -18.13 15.28 -16.22
C ARG A 69 -17.31 16.00 -17.28
N ASP A 70 -17.88 16.18 -18.46
CA ASP A 70 -17.29 16.92 -19.58
C ASP A 70 -15.87 16.43 -19.95
N GLY A 71 -15.66 15.11 -19.98
CA GLY A 71 -14.39 14.49 -20.34
C GLY A 71 -13.30 14.54 -19.26
N LYS A 72 -13.64 14.98 -18.03
CA LYS A 72 -12.71 15.13 -16.90
C LYS A 72 -13.29 14.56 -15.62
N ILE A 73 -12.42 14.11 -14.73
CA ILE A 73 -12.79 13.73 -13.37
C ILE A 73 -12.63 14.96 -12.47
N ARG A 74 -13.70 15.32 -11.78
CA ARG A 74 -13.75 16.39 -10.78
C ARG A 74 -13.47 15.80 -9.41
N SER A 75 -12.39 16.22 -8.78
CA SER A 75 -12.01 15.80 -7.43
C SER A 75 -12.40 16.85 -6.38
N HIS A 76 -12.37 16.45 -5.11
CA HIS A 76 -12.60 17.40 -4.01
C HIS A 76 -11.52 18.51 -4.03
N PRO A 77 -11.88 19.79 -3.89
CA PRO A 77 -10.92 20.92 -4.00
C PRO A 77 -9.74 20.85 -3.03
N GLN A 78 -9.94 20.23 -1.86
CA GLN A 78 -8.90 20.05 -0.85
C GLN A 78 -7.70 19.25 -1.36
N LEU A 79 -7.87 18.43 -2.40
CA LEU A 79 -6.78 17.63 -2.95
C LEU A 79 -5.58 18.50 -3.39
N LYS A 80 -5.81 19.71 -3.89
CA LYS A 80 -4.74 20.67 -4.22
C LYS A 80 -3.89 21.05 -3.01
N ASN A 81 -4.53 21.27 -1.86
CA ASN A 81 -3.85 21.62 -0.62
C ASN A 81 -3.03 20.42 -0.09
N VAL A 82 -3.58 19.20 -0.21
CA VAL A 82 -2.86 17.97 0.14
C VAL A 82 -1.59 17.85 -0.71
N PHE A 83 -1.70 17.97 -2.05
CA PHE A 83 -0.54 17.91 -2.95
C PHE A 83 0.51 18.95 -2.60
N LYS A 84 0.08 20.20 -2.38
CA LYS A 84 0.99 21.28 -2.00
C LYS A 84 1.69 21.00 -0.67
N ALA A 85 0.96 20.61 0.38
CA ALA A 85 1.53 20.36 1.69
C ALA A 85 2.53 19.18 1.70
N VAL A 86 2.19 18.11 0.96
CA VAL A 86 3.04 16.92 0.80
C VAL A 86 4.31 17.27 0.01
N ALA A 87 4.18 18.06 -1.08
CA ALA A 87 5.31 18.50 -1.90
C ALA A 87 6.23 19.47 -1.14
N ASP A 88 5.66 20.49 -0.48
CA ASP A 88 6.43 21.48 0.31
C ASP A 88 7.23 20.82 1.42
N ALA A 89 6.77 19.69 1.96
CA ALA A 89 7.47 18.91 2.98
C ALA A 89 8.39 17.82 2.40
N GLY A 90 8.53 17.72 1.07
CA GLY A 90 9.41 16.78 0.38
C GLY A 90 8.95 15.32 0.34
N TRP A 91 7.71 15.01 0.73
CA TRP A 91 7.26 13.61 0.83
C TRP A 91 7.12 12.89 -0.51
N PHE A 92 6.92 13.59 -1.66
CA PHE A 92 6.95 12.96 -2.97
C PHE A 92 8.33 12.44 -3.37
N SER A 93 9.41 13.14 -2.95
CA SER A 93 10.80 12.77 -3.25
C SER A 93 11.53 12.11 -2.08
N SER A 94 10.81 11.75 -1.02
CA SER A 94 11.41 11.34 0.26
C SER A 94 12.28 10.09 0.17
N ILE A 95 11.97 9.13 -0.69
CA ILE A 95 12.78 7.90 -0.91
C ILE A 95 13.75 8.01 -2.10
N SER A 96 13.59 9.03 -2.94
CA SER A 96 14.44 9.27 -4.11
C SER A 96 15.87 9.63 -3.71
N ALA A 97 16.84 9.30 -4.58
CA ALA A 97 18.25 9.52 -4.30
C ALA A 97 18.60 11.00 -4.15
N LEU A 98 19.61 11.29 -3.32
CA LEU A 98 20.11 12.66 -3.10
C LEU A 98 20.57 13.30 -4.41
N GLU A 99 21.18 12.53 -5.32
CA GLU A 99 21.66 13.01 -6.62
C GLU A 99 20.55 13.50 -7.56
N HIS A 100 19.31 13.04 -7.34
CA HIS A 100 18.13 13.50 -8.06
C HIS A 100 17.35 14.60 -7.32
N GLY A 101 17.85 15.04 -6.15
CA GLY A 101 17.18 16.03 -5.31
C GLY A 101 16.15 15.45 -4.32
N GLY A 102 16.19 14.15 -4.08
CA GLY A 102 15.39 13.45 -3.08
C GLY A 102 15.98 13.54 -1.68
N MET A 103 15.27 12.98 -0.70
CA MET A 103 15.72 12.94 0.70
C MET A 103 16.44 11.63 1.05
N GLN A 104 16.36 10.62 0.21
CA GLN A 104 16.97 9.29 0.39
C GLN A 104 16.69 8.68 1.77
N LEU A 105 15.45 8.82 2.26
CA LEU A 105 15.05 8.26 3.55
C LEU A 105 14.97 6.73 3.49
N PRO A 106 15.17 6.02 4.62
CA PRO A 106 14.78 4.64 4.76
C PRO A 106 13.30 4.45 4.40
N PHE A 107 12.99 3.37 3.72
CA PHE A 107 11.62 3.07 3.33
C PHE A 107 10.71 2.88 4.56
N MET A 108 11.28 2.40 5.67
CA MET A 108 10.61 2.32 6.97
C MET A 108 10.15 3.70 7.47
N LEU A 109 10.96 4.76 7.32
CA LEU A 109 10.58 6.11 7.74
C LEU A 109 9.54 6.74 6.81
N TYR A 110 9.72 6.59 5.49
CA TYR A 110 8.72 6.95 4.49
C TYR A 110 7.37 6.30 4.80
N SER A 111 7.38 5.01 5.06
CA SER A 111 6.19 4.23 5.36
C SER A 111 5.51 4.68 6.66
N ALA A 112 6.27 5.05 7.69
CA ALA A 112 5.73 5.59 8.93
C ALA A 112 4.94 6.89 8.71
N ALA A 113 5.43 7.79 7.86
CA ALA A 113 4.72 9.02 7.48
C ALA A 113 3.45 8.70 6.67
N HIS A 114 3.56 7.79 5.70
CA HIS A 114 2.44 7.36 4.87
C HIS A 114 1.35 6.64 5.68
N LEU A 115 1.72 5.83 6.69
CA LEU A 115 0.78 5.23 7.63
C LEU A 115 -0.08 6.29 8.33
N ILE A 116 0.52 7.41 8.75
CA ILE A 116 -0.20 8.53 9.38
C ILE A 116 -1.18 9.16 8.38
N PHE A 117 -0.76 9.37 7.12
CA PHE A 117 -1.61 9.92 6.08
C PHE A 117 -2.77 8.98 5.70
N GLU A 118 -2.51 7.68 5.58
CA GLU A 118 -3.50 6.65 5.27
C GLU A 118 -4.56 6.52 6.38
N ALA A 119 -4.14 6.52 7.63
CA ALA A 119 -5.04 6.48 8.76
C ALA A 119 -5.90 7.74 8.88
N ALA A 120 -5.38 8.89 8.44
CA ALA A 120 -6.10 10.15 8.40
C ALA A 120 -7.11 10.22 7.23
N ASN A 121 -6.69 9.81 6.03
CA ASN A 121 -7.54 9.84 4.83
C ASN A 121 -6.94 8.97 3.71
N SER A 122 -7.33 7.70 3.67
CA SER A 122 -6.82 6.73 2.69
C SER A 122 -7.15 7.11 1.22
N SER A 123 -8.28 7.81 0.97
CA SER A 123 -8.64 8.28 -0.36
C SER A 123 -7.69 9.36 -0.88
N ALA A 124 -7.36 10.35 -0.06
CA ALA A 124 -6.44 11.43 -0.44
C ALA A 124 -4.99 10.92 -0.53
N GLN A 125 -4.58 10.03 0.40
CA GLN A 125 -3.26 9.43 0.40
C GLN A 125 -3.00 8.54 -0.82
N GLY A 126 -4.03 7.87 -1.36
CA GLY A 126 -3.90 7.05 -2.56
C GLY A 126 -3.26 7.78 -3.75
N TYR A 127 -3.60 9.05 -3.96
CA TYR A 127 -2.98 9.87 -5.01
C TYR A 127 -1.49 10.10 -4.79
N VAL A 128 -1.08 10.32 -3.54
CA VAL A 128 0.34 10.52 -3.17
C VAL A 128 1.11 9.22 -3.38
N GLY A 129 0.60 8.12 -2.85
CA GLY A 129 1.26 6.81 -2.90
C GLY A 129 1.49 6.29 -4.33
N VAL A 130 0.49 6.42 -5.22
CA VAL A 130 0.67 5.99 -6.61
C VAL A 130 1.66 6.87 -7.38
N SER A 131 1.75 8.17 -7.05
CA SER A 131 2.79 9.06 -7.62
C SER A 131 4.18 8.63 -7.21
N THR A 132 4.40 8.29 -5.95
CA THR A 132 5.71 7.84 -5.45
C THR A 132 6.14 6.52 -6.10
N GLY A 133 5.21 5.57 -6.28
CA GLY A 133 5.50 4.33 -7.01
C GLY A 133 5.88 4.55 -8.48
N ALA A 134 5.24 5.48 -9.17
CA ALA A 134 5.60 5.85 -10.54
C ALA A 134 6.97 6.54 -10.61
N LEU A 135 7.27 7.40 -9.64
CA LEU A 135 8.59 8.04 -9.48
C LEU A 135 9.70 7.00 -9.31
N GLU A 136 9.52 6.02 -8.43
CA GLU A 136 10.51 4.96 -8.18
C GLU A 136 10.87 4.19 -9.47
N LEU A 137 9.87 3.90 -10.32
CA LEU A 137 10.11 3.22 -11.60
C LEU A 137 10.87 4.09 -12.61
N ILE A 138 10.52 5.38 -12.72
CA ILE A 138 11.23 6.30 -13.61
C ILE A 138 12.66 6.47 -13.12
N GLU A 139 12.87 6.69 -11.83
CA GLU A 139 14.19 6.89 -11.23
C GLU A 139 15.09 5.66 -11.37
N THR A 140 14.53 4.45 -11.20
CA THR A 140 15.32 3.20 -11.22
C THR A 140 15.67 2.75 -12.63
N PHE A 141 14.75 2.90 -13.59
CA PHE A 141 14.88 2.31 -14.92
C PHE A 141 14.83 3.33 -16.06
N GLY A 142 14.46 4.57 -15.79
CA GLY A 142 14.38 5.62 -16.80
C GLY A 142 15.75 6.04 -17.31
N SER A 143 15.78 6.53 -18.53
CA SER A 143 16.97 7.21 -19.07
C SER A 143 17.16 8.58 -18.42
N LYS A 144 18.34 9.18 -18.61
CA LYS A 144 18.63 10.54 -18.13
C LYS A 144 17.61 11.56 -18.63
N GLU A 145 17.19 11.42 -19.89
CA GLU A 145 16.18 12.30 -20.51
C GLU A 145 14.83 12.16 -19.81
N LEU A 146 14.43 10.94 -19.40
CA LEU A 146 13.20 10.73 -18.63
C LEU A 146 13.31 11.32 -17.22
N HIS A 147 14.47 11.19 -16.56
CA HIS A 147 14.71 11.82 -15.27
C HIS A 147 14.56 13.34 -15.37
N GLU A 148 15.25 13.98 -16.31
CA GLU A 148 15.23 15.44 -16.50
C GLU A 148 13.83 15.95 -16.87
N ALA A 149 13.08 15.19 -17.67
CA ALA A 149 11.74 15.60 -18.13
C ALA A 149 10.64 15.47 -17.07
N TYR A 150 10.70 14.45 -16.22
CA TYR A 150 9.56 14.10 -15.36
C TYR A 150 9.79 14.29 -13.86
N LEU A 151 10.97 13.91 -13.32
CA LEU A 151 11.18 13.91 -11.86
C LEU A 151 10.97 15.29 -11.21
N PRO A 152 11.47 16.41 -11.72
CA PRO A 152 11.34 17.70 -11.05
C PRO A 152 9.89 18.13 -10.83
N ASN A 153 9.02 17.96 -11.84
CA ASN A 153 7.62 18.35 -11.75
C ASN A 153 6.79 17.37 -10.90
N MET A 154 7.18 16.08 -10.88
CA MET A 154 6.57 15.08 -10.02
C MET A 154 6.96 15.30 -8.56
N PHE A 155 8.21 15.60 -8.24
CA PHE A 155 8.67 15.96 -6.89
C PHE A 155 7.96 17.21 -6.35
N ALA A 156 7.73 18.19 -7.22
CA ALA A 156 7.00 19.41 -6.88
C ALA A 156 5.48 19.19 -6.71
N GLY A 157 4.97 17.97 -6.88
CA GLY A 157 3.54 17.65 -6.82
C GLY A 157 2.71 18.30 -7.93
N LYS A 158 3.35 18.87 -8.97
CA LYS A 158 2.68 19.47 -10.12
C LYS A 158 2.14 18.42 -11.09
N TRP A 159 2.82 17.29 -11.21
CA TRP A 159 2.48 16.19 -12.11
C TRP A 159 2.20 14.92 -11.31
N GLN A 160 1.06 14.29 -11.61
CA GLN A 160 0.62 13.04 -10.99
C GLN A 160 1.24 11.84 -11.71
N GLY A 161 1.91 10.97 -10.98
CA GLY A 161 2.28 9.64 -11.47
C GLY A 161 1.15 8.64 -11.34
N THR A 162 1.02 7.71 -12.27
CA THR A 162 0.04 6.60 -12.20
C THR A 162 0.59 5.30 -12.76
N MET A 163 -0.07 4.20 -12.41
CA MET A 163 0.24 2.86 -12.90
C MET A 163 -0.90 2.36 -13.79
N ALA A 164 -0.64 2.20 -15.10
CA ALA A 164 -1.64 1.85 -16.11
C ALA A 164 -1.38 0.44 -16.67
N LEU A 165 -1.87 -0.60 -15.93
CA LEU A 165 -1.64 -2.00 -16.22
C LEU A 165 -2.88 -2.69 -16.78
N THR A 166 -3.98 -2.65 -16.02
CA THR A 166 -5.19 -3.44 -16.19
C THR A 166 -5.97 -3.03 -17.43
N GLU A 167 -6.45 -4.03 -18.19
CA GLU A 167 -7.36 -3.87 -19.32
C GLU A 167 -8.67 -4.61 -19.04
N PRO A 168 -9.77 -4.35 -19.78
CA PRO A 168 -11.06 -4.99 -19.52
C PRO A 168 -11.02 -6.52 -19.47
N GLN A 169 -10.15 -7.15 -20.27
CA GLN A 169 -9.96 -8.61 -20.34
C GLN A 169 -8.75 -9.12 -19.56
N ALA A 170 -7.89 -8.22 -19.03
CA ALA A 170 -6.59 -8.57 -18.44
C ALA A 170 -6.33 -7.83 -17.14
N GLY A 171 -6.75 -8.42 -16.01
CA GLY A 171 -6.45 -7.96 -14.65
C GLY A 171 -5.39 -8.84 -14.00
N SER A 172 -5.80 -9.99 -13.43
CA SER A 172 -4.86 -10.97 -12.86
C SER A 172 -4.00 -11.68 -13.93
N SER A 173 -4.46 -11.75 -15.18
CA SER A 173 -3.75 -12.32 -16.32
C SER A 173 -3.19 -11.22 -17.23
N LEU A 174 -2.08 -10.60 -16.82
CA LEU A 174 -1.43 -9.54 -17.60
C LEU A 174 -0.81 -10.05 -18.93
N SER A 175 -0.66 -11.38 -19.10
CA SER A 175 -0.25 -11.97 -20.38
C SER A 175 -1.14 -11.58 -21.56
N ASP A 176 -2.40 -11.27 -21.28
CA ASP A 176 -3.47 -11.07 -22.26
C ASP A 176 -3.72 -9.58 -22.59
N ILE A 177 -2.83 -8.68 -22.18
CA ILE A 177 -2.93 -7.26 -22.54
C ILE A 177 -2.83 -7.08 -24.05
N THR A 178 -3.67 -6.19 -24.58
CA THR A 178 -3.79 -5.86 -26.00
C THR A 178 -3.27 -4.47 -26.36
N THR A 179 -3.05 -3.60 -25.38
CA THR A 179 -2.41 -2.30 -25.62
C THR A 179 -1.08 -2.50 -26.32
N SER A 180 -0.93 -1.85 -27.48
CA SER A 180 0.22 -1.99 -28.37
C SER A 180 1.08 -0.73 -28.41
N ALA A 181 2.36 -0.92 -28.73
CA ALA A 181 3.34 0.14 -28.93
C ALA A 181 4.03 -0.07 -30.28
N THR A 182 3.91 0.89 -31.21
CA THR A 182 4.56 0.84 -32.51
C THR A 182 5.77 1.79 -32.50
N PRO A 183 7.00 1.32 -32.75
CA PRO A 183 8.18 2.18 -32.77
C PRO A 183 8.11 3.17 -33.94
N THR A 184 8.69 4.35 -33.74
CA THR A 184 8.83 5.39 -34.79
C THR A 184 10.29 5.79 -34.97
N ASP A 185 10.63 6.42 -36.11
CA ASP A 185 11.97 6.96 -36.35
C ASP A 185 12.27 8.22 -35.51
N SER A 186 11.26 8.76 -34.81
CA SER A 186 11.35 9.98 -34.00
C SER A 186 11.67 9.73 -32.52
N GLY A 187 12.02 8.50 -32.14
CA GLY A 187 12.45 8.15 -30.77
C GLY A 187 11.33 7.95 -29.76
N TYR A 188 10.07 7.94 -30.20
CA TYR A 188 8.91 7.58 -29.36
C TYR A 188 8.17 6.38 -29.94
N TYR A 189 7.24 5.84 -29.17
CA TYR A 189 6.32 4.79 -29.60
C TYR A 189 4.90 5.33 -29.70
N GLU A 190 4.18 4.92 -30.73
CA GLU A 190 2.73 5.17 -30.82
C GLU A 190 1.99 4.15 -29.98
N ILE A 191 1.30 4.62 -28.95
CA ILE A 191 0.55 3.77 -28.01
C ILE A 191 -0.92 3.74 -28.43
N VAL A 192 -1.46 2.53 -28.59
CA VAL A 192 -2.88 2.31 -28.93
C VAL A 192 -3.47 1.26 -28.01
N GLY A 193 -4.58 1.57 -27.36
CA GLY A 193 -5.30 0.65 -26.47
C GLY A 193 -6.07 1.38 -25.38
N GLN A 194 -6.43 0.64 -24.33
CA GLN A 194 -7.17 1.19 -23.20
C GLN A 194 -6.72 0.57 -21.88
N LYS A 195 -6.84 1.33 -20.81
CA LYS A 195 -6.53 0.90 -19.45
C LYS A 195 -7.67 1.28 -18.52
N ILE A 196 -8.08 0.36 -17.64
CA ILE A 196 -9.16 0.55 -16.69
C ILE A 196 -8.67 0.45 -15.25
N PHE A 197 -9.46 0.98 -14.33
CA PHE A 197 -9.16 1.05 -12.90
C PHE A 197 -7.85 1.79 -12.60
N ILE A 198 -7.56 2.87 -13.37
CA ILE A 198 -6.32 3.64 -13.19
C ILE A 198 -6.48 4.64 -12.06
N SER A 199 -5.89 4.31 -10.94
CA SER A 199 -5.89 5.12 -9.72
C SER A 199 -5.20 6.45 -9.96
N GLY A 200 -5.88 7.57 -9.62
CA GLY A 200 -5.36 8.91 -9.84
C GLY A 200 -5.17 9.29 -11.31
N GLY A 201 -5.78 8.54 -12.25
CA GLY A 201 -5.52 8.70 -13.69
C GLY A 201 -5.98 10.03 -14.31
N GLU A 202 -6.88 10.74 -13.65
CA GLU A 202 -7.38 12.08 -14.06
C GLU A 202 -7.93 12.79 -12.83
N HIS A 203 -7.63 14.07 -12.65
CA HIS A 203 -8.24 14.98 -11.67
C HIS A 203 -7.76 16.42 -11.87
N GLU A 204 -8.31 17.38 -11.10
CA GLU A 204 -8.00 18.80 -11.26
C GLU A 204 -6.94 19.35 -10.29
N ALA A 205 -6.33 18.50 -9.47
CA ALA A 205 -5.37 18.93 -8.45
C ALA A 205 -3.96 19.15 -9.00
N CYS A 206 -3.62 18.60 -10.17
CA CYS A 206 -2.31 18.74 -10.82
C CYS A 206 -2.42 19.20 -12.27
N GLU A 207 -1.28 19.57 -12.85
CA GLU A 207 -1.19 20.14 -14.21
C GLU A 207 -1.06 19.06 -15.30
N ASN A 208 -0.50 17.90 -14.96
CA ASN A 208 -0.22 16.82 -15.90
C ASN A 208 -0.28 15.45 -15.22
N PHE A 209 -0.39 14.41 -16.05
CA PHE A 209 -0.38 13.01 -15.62
C PHE A 209 0.73 12.25 -16.36
N VAL A 210 1.46 11.43 -15.63
CA VAL A 210 2.56 10.60 -16.12
C VAL A 210 2.19 9.14 -15.92
N HIS A 211 1.63 8.50 -16.96
CA HIS A 211 1.13 7.14 -16.86
C HIS A 211 2.23 6.12 -17.17
N LEU A 212 2.64 5.33 -16.16
CA LEU A 212 3.52 4.17 -16.36
C LEU A 212 2.68 3.03 -16.95
N THR A 213 2.76 2.88 -18.26
CA THR A 213 1.84 2.05 -19.05
C THR A 213 2.51 0.78 -19.54
N LEU A 214 1.94 -0.38 -19.25
CA LEU A 214 2.32 -1.65 -19.86
C LEU A 214 1.70 -1.79 -21.25
N ALA A 215 2.56 -2.02 -22.25
CA ALA A 215 2.15 -2.27 -23.63
C ALA A 215 3.05 -3.31 -24.31
N ARG A 216 2.54 -3.90 -25.39
CA ARG A 216 3.31 -4.83 -26.21
C ARG A 216 3.86 -4.13 -27.45
N ILE A 217 5.17 -4.15 -27.61
CA ILE A 217 5.81 -3.64 -28.83
C ILE A 217 5.36 -4.52 -30.02
N LYS A 218 5.03 -3.91 -31.15
CA LYS A 218 4.64 -4.63 -32.37
C LYS A 218 5.74 -5.61 -32.79
N GLY A 219 5.39 -6.89 -32.92
CA GLY A 219 6.35 -7.97 -33.22
C GLY A 219 7.02 -8.60 -32.00
N ALA A 220 6.77 -8.11 -30.77
CA ALA A 220 7.28 -8.73 -29.54
C ALA A 220 6.63 -10.11 -29.28
N PRO A 221 7.29 -10.98 -28.48
CA PRO A 221 6.75 -12.28 -28.10
C PRO A 221 5.37 -12.19 -27.44
N ALA A 222 4.55 -13.22 -27.62
CA ALA A 222 3.29 -13.37 -26.89
C ALA A 222 3.52 -13.63 -25.39
N GLY A 223 2.48 -13.46 -24.58
CA GLY A 223 2.52 -13.69 -23.14
C GLY A 223 3.33 -12.61 -22.39
N THR A 224 3.75 -12.94 -21.18
CA THR A 224 4.41 -12.00 -20.27
C THR A 224 5.78 -11.53 -20.74
N LYS A 225 6.48 -12.35 -21.54
CA LYS A 225 7.84 -12.07 -22.04
C LYS A 225 7.94 -10.96 -23.10
N GLY A 226 6.80 -10.49 -23.65
CA GLY A 226 6.78 -9.44 -24.66
C GLY A 226 6.21 -8.11 -24.16
N ILE A 227 6.06 -7.95 -22.85
CA ILE A 227 5.50 -6.74 -22.25
C ILE A 227 6.61 -5.75 -21.93
N SER A 228 6.45 -4.51 -22.37
CA SER A 228 7.34 -3.38 -22.13
C SER A 228 6.67 -2.30 -21.29
N LEU A 229 7.45 -1.46 -20.63
CA LEU A 229 6.97 -0.34 -19.81
C LEU A 229 7.24 0.98 -20.52
N PHE A 230 6.26 1.87 -20.50
CA PHE A 230 6.34 3.19 -21.13
C PHE A 230 5.89 4.29 -20.19
N VAL A 231 6.58 5.42 -20.22
CA VAL A 231 6.04 6.70 -19.78
C VAL A 231 5.11 7.23 -20.87
N VAL A 232 3.84 7.40 -20.56
CA VAL A 232 2.84 8.00 -21.45
C VAL A 232 2.25 9.22 -20.74
N PRO A 233 2.80 10.43 -20.98
CA PRO A 233 2.27 11.64 -20.37
C PRO A 233 0.95 12.05 -21.00
N LYS A 234 0.04 12.66 -20.24
CA LYS A 234 -1.19 13.26 -20.80
C LYS A 234 -0.87 14.47 -21.66
N PHE A 235 0.07 15.29 -21.21
CA PHE A 235 0.58 16.43 -21.96
C PHE A 235 2.10 16.32 -22.09
N ILE A 236 2.62 16.63 -23.29
CA ILE A 236 4.06 16.68 -23.57
C ILE A 236 4.55 18.10 -23.38
N GLN A 237 5.58 18.28 -22.56
CA GLN A 237 6.21 19.58 -22.41
C GLN A 237 7.11 19.88 -23.63
N HIS A 238 6.85 20.99 -24.30
CA HIS A 238 7.64 21.47 -25.42
C HIS A 238 7.82 23.00 -25.31
N SER A 239 9.07 23.47 -25.26
CA SER A 239 9.38 24.91 -25.15
C SER A 239 8.64 25.64 -24.00
N GLY A 240 8.40 24.96 -22.88
CA GLY A 240 7.68 25.51 -21.72
C GLY A 240 6.17 25.40 -21.77
N GLU A 241 5.59 24.93 -22.89
CA GLU A 241 4.16 24.70 -23.05
C GLU A 241 3.81 23.21 -22.89
N LEU A 242 2.58 22.93 -22.43
CA LEU A 242 2.02 21.59 -22.34
C LEU A 242 1.11 21.33 -23.55
N LEU A 243 1.56 20.45 -24.45
CA LEU A 243 0.84 20.04 -25.66
C LEU A 243 0.07 18.75 -25.41
N ASP A 244 -1.18 18.67 -25.85
CA ASP A 244 -2.02 17.48 -25.71
C ASP A 244 -1.38 16.25 -26.39
N ASN A 245 -1.26 15.17 -25.64
CA ASN A 245 -0.74 13.89 -26.12
C ASN A 245 -1.86 12.90 -26.48
N HIS A 246 -3.08 13.37 -26.61
CA HIS A 246 -4.25 12.57 -27.00
C HIS A 246 -4.56 11.39 -26.08
N VAL A 247 -4.21 11.49 -24.79
CA VAL A 247 -4.66 10.55 -23.75
C VAL A 247 -6.06 10.95 -23.32
N VAL A 248 -7.04 10.09 -23.59
CA VAL A 248 -8.45 10.35 -23.30
C VAL A 248 -8.84 9.72 -21.98
N CYS A 249 -9.41 10.52 -21.07
CA CYS A 249 -10.17 9.98 -19.95
C CYS A 249 -11.60 9.70 -20.41
N ALA A 250 -11.99 8.43 -20.44
CA ALA A 250 -13.32 8.00 -20.90
C ALA A 250 -14.34 7.86 -19.77
N GLY A 251 -13.90 7.91 -18.50
CA GLY A 251 -14.80 7.79 -17.35
C GLY A 251 -14.09 7.61 -16.03
N ASP A 252 -14.88 7.62 -14.94
CA ASP A 252 -14.50 7.23 -13.59
C ASP A 252 -15.39 6.08 -13.12
N PHE A 253 -14.79 5.11 -12.42
CA PHE A 253 -15.54 4.00 -11.85
C PHE A 253 -16.15 4.39 -10.50
N GLN A 254 -17.48 4.35 -10.40
CA GLN A 254 -18.18 4.52 -9.13
C GLN A 254 -17.92 3.34 -8.21
N LYS A 255 -17.44 3.58 -6.99
CA LYS A 255 -16.92 2.54 -6.09
C LYS A 255 -17.72 2.42 -4.81
N LEU A 256 -17.61 1.26 -4.17
CA LEU A 256 -18.17 0.98 -2.85
C LEU A 256 -17.55 1.90 -1.78
N GLY A 257 -16.22 2.00 -1.76
CA GLY A 257 -15.41 2.81 -0.85
C GLY A 257 -14.34 3.59 -1.58
N GLN A 258 -13.50 4.31 -0.82
CA GLN A 258 -12.50 5.24 -1.37
C GLN A 258 -13.12 6.16 -2.45
N ARG A 259 -14.29 6.69 -2.16
CA ARG A 259 -15.10 7.43 -3.12
C ARG A 259 -14.50 8.79 -3.48
N GLY A 260 -13.63 9.33 -2.62
CA GLY A 260 -12.82 10.51 -2.90
C GLY A 260 -11.61 10.29 -3.81
N TYR A 261 -11.31 9.03 -4.19
CA TYR A 261 -10.17 8.66 -5.00
C TYR A 261 -10.58 8.35 -6.44
N ALA A 262 -10.07 9.13 -7.42
CA ALA A 262 -10.34 8.93 -8.84
C ALA A 262 -9.81 7.58 -9.34
N THR A 263 -10.62 6.90 -10.15
CA THR A 263 -10.26 5.61 -10.74
C THR A 263 -10.68 5.62 -12.20
N ALA A 264 -9.75 6.04 -13.07
CA ALA A 264 -10.04 6.41 -14.45
C ALA A 264 -10.09 5.21 -15.41
N HIS A 265 -10.83 5.40 -16.49
CA HIS A 265 -10.71 4.65 -17.74
C HIS A 265 -9.92 5.53 -18.73
N LEU A 266 -8.75 5.06 -19.16
CA LEU A 266 -7.87 5.76 -20.09
C LEU A 266 -7.88 5.08 -21.46
N ILE A 267 -7.91 5.89 -22.53
CA ILE A 267 -7.83 5.41 -23.92
C ILE A 267 -6.67 6.14 -24.61
N PHE A 268 -5.88 5.39 -25.35
CA PHE A 268 -4.71 5.85 -26.08
C PHE A 268 -4.90 5.64 -27.57
N GLY A 269 -4.53 6.62 -28.39
CA GLY A 269 -4.52 6.52 -29.85
C GLY A 269 -5.87 6.67 -30.53
N GLU A 270 -6.96 7.03 -29.79
CA GLU A 270 -8.31 7.17 -30.37
C GLU A 270 -8.49 8.54 -31.09
N ARG A 271 -7.97 9.61 -30.49
CA ARG A 271 -8.17 10.98 -31.00
C ARG A 271 -6.96 11.54 -31.76
N GLY A 272 -5.90 10.77 -31.86
CA GLY A 272 -4.63 11.17 -32.48
C GLY A 272 -3.49 10.30 -32.01
N VAL A 273 -2.28 10.63 -32.42
CA VAL A 273 -1.08 9.89 -32.02
C VAL A 273 -0.79 10.11 -30.54
N THR A 274 -0.90 9.07 -29.73
CA THR A 274 -0.46 9.08 -28.33
C THR A 274 0.98 8.59 -28.26
N LYS A 275 1.90 9.47 -27.83
CA LYS A 275 3.33 9.17 -27.74
C LYS A 275 3.65 8.56 -26.38
N GLY A 276 4.42 7.46 -26.40
CA GLY A 276 4.99 6.82 -25.22
C GLY A 276 6.51 6.71 -25.34
N PHE A 277 7.19 6.78 -24.21
CA PHE A 277 8.64 6.71 -24.11
C PHE A 277 9.04 5.46 -23.33
N LEU A 278 9.90 4.63 -23.92
CA LEU A 278 10.30 3.36 -23.31
C LEU A 278 11.06 3.59 -22.00
N VAL A 279 10.67 2.85 -20.96
CA VAL A 279 11.40 2.81 -19.69
C VAL A 279 12.29 1.58 -19.66
N GLY A 280 13.59 1.78 -19.55
CA GLY A 280 14.58 0.71 -19.57
C GLY A 280 14.61 -0.06 -20.89
N GLU A 281 14.67 -1.38 -20.82
CA GLU A 281 14.79 -2.27 -21.96
C GLU A 281 13.44 -2.78 -22.48
N ALA A 282 13.32 -2.97 -23.79
CA ALA A 282 12.17 -3.63 -24.40
C ALA A 282 11.94 -5.05 -23.83
N ASN A 283 10.69 -5.42 -23.64
CA ASN A 283 10.27 -6.74 -23.14
C ASN A 283 10.65 -7.03 -21.68
N LYS A 284 11.08 -6.01 -20.92
CA LYS A 284 11.39 -6.09 -19.48
C LYS A 284 10.35 -5.42 -18.59
N GLY A 285 9.30 -4.84 -19.17
CA GLY A 285 8.34 -4.01 -18.43
C GLY A 285 7.70 -4.73 -17.26
N LEU A 286 7.36 -6.01 -17.40
CA LEU A 286 6.76 -6.77 -16.29
C LEU A 286 7.78 -7.05 -15.17
N SER A 287 9.06 -7.30 -15.49
CA SER A 287 10.10 -7.50 -14.47
C SER A 287 10.39 -6.22 -13.69
N TYR A 288 10.34 -5.05 -14.33
CA TYR A 288 10.47 -3.76 -13.66
C TYR A 288 9.28 -3.50 -12.72
N MET A 289 8.09 -3.82 -13.18
CA MET A 289 6.88 -3.75 -12.34
C MET A 289 6.94 -4.69 -11.13
N PHE A 290 7.54 -5.88 -11.26
CA PHE A 290 7.70 -6.80 -10.13
C PHE A 290 8.62 -6.25 -9.04
N LEU A 291 9.62 -5.45 -9.39
CA LEU A 291 10.48 -4.81 -8.38
C LEU A 291 9.65 -3.87 -7.48
N MET A 292 8.78 -3.06 -8.09
CA MET A 292 7.88 -2.17 -7.36
C MET A 292 6.72 -2.93 -6.67
N MET A 293 6.33 -4.11 -7.18
CA MET A 293 5.18 -4.85 -6.62
C MET A 293 5.39 -5.29 -5.17
N ASN A 294 6.62 -5.51 -4.72
CA ASN A 294 6.87 -5.84 -3.32
C ASN A 294 6.56 -4.64 -2.42
N SER A 295 7.04 -3.44 -2.77
CA SER A 295 6.71 -2.21 -2.03
C SER A 295 5.22 -1.89 -2.09
N ALA A 296 4.55 -2.06 -3.25
CA ALA A 296 3.12 -1.85 -3.40
C ALA A 296 2.28 -2.83 -2.55
N ARG A 297 2.67 -4.11 -2.47
CA ARG A 297 1.98 -5.11 -1.63
C ARG A 297 2.14 -4.82 -0.13
N ILE A 298 3.32 -4.39 0.31
CA ILE A 298 3.54 -3.93 1.68
C ILE A 298 2.66 -2.71 1.97
N ALA A 299 2.62 -1.73 1.04
CA ALA A 299 1.79 -0.54 1.18
C ALA A 299 0.29 -0.87 1.29
N VAL A 300 -0.22 -1.86 0.54
CA VAL A 300 -1.62 -2.32 0.68
C VAL A 300 -1.89 -2.91 2.07
N GLY A 301 -0.98 -3.75 2.58
CA GLY A 301 -1.08 -4.28 3.95
C GLY A 301 -1.05 -3.16 4.99
N GLN A 302 -0.19 -2.17 4.78
CA GLN A 302 -0.11 -0.98 5.63
C GLN A 302 -1.41 -0.15 5.59
N THR A 303 -1.95 0.14 4.41
CA THR A 303 -3.21 0.88 4.27
C THR A 303 -4.36 0.16 4.97
N ALA A 304 -4.43 -1.18 4.87
CA ALA A 304 -5.41 -1.98 5.60
C ALA A 304 -5.26 -1.82 7.13
N ALA A 305 -4.01 -1.90 7.65
CA ALA A 305 -3.74 -1.70 9.06
C ALA A 305 -4.04 -0.25 9.51
N ALA A 306 -3.77 0.75 8.65
CA ALA A 306 -4.06 2.16 8.90
C ALA A 306 -5.57 2.44 9.03
N VAL A 307 -6.37 1.95 8.09
CA VAL A 307 -7.84 2.06 8.13
C VAL A 307 -8.41 1.33 9.34
N ALA A 308 -7.91 0.12 9.64
CA ALA A 308 -8.31 -0.63 10.82
C ALA A 308 -7.93 0.09 12.13
N SER A 309 -6.76 0.76 12.18
CA SER A 309 -6.35 1.60 13.31
C SER A 309 -7.31 2.75 13.55
N ALA A 310 -7.66 3.50 12.49
CA ALA A 310 -8.61 4.61 12.60
C ALA A 310 -9.99 4.13 13.09
N ALA A 311 -10.47 3.02 12.58
CA ALA A 311 -11.73 2.40 13.02
C ALA A 311 -11.68 1.93 14.49
N TYR A 312 -10.54 1.35 14.90
CA TYR A 312 -10.32 0.96 16.30
C TYR A 312 -10.42 2.15 17.24
N TYR A 313 -9.70 3.25 16.96
CA TYR A 313 -9.74 4.44 17.82
C TYR A 313 -11.12 5.10 17.83
N ALA A 314 -11.85 5.10 16.72
CA ALA A 314 -13.22 5.59 16.65
C ALA A 314 -14.17 4.76 17.52
N SER A 315 -14.08 3.42 17.47
CA SER A 315 -14.90 2.54 18.29
C SER A 315 -14.50 2.55 19.78
N LEU A 316 -13.21 2.65 20.08
CA LEU A 316 -12.69 2.80 21.44
C LEU A 316 -13.20 4.10 22.10
N PHE A 317 -13.13 5.21 21.35
CA PHE A 317 -13.66 6.50 21.82
C PHE A 317 -15.16 6.39 22.15
N TYR A 318 -15.96 5.82 21.23
CA TYR A 318 -17.38 5.63 21.46
C TYR A 318 -17.65 4.74 22.68
N ALA A 319 -16.90 3.66 22.87
CA ALA A 319 -17.07 2.74 23.99
C ALA A 319 -16.74 3.39 25.33
N ASN A 320 -15.87 4.39 25.36
CA ASN A 320 -15.53 5.17 26.56
C ASN A 320 -16.52 6.30 26.88
N GLU A 321 -17.44 6.63 25.98
CA GLU A 321 -18.41 7.71 26.20
C GLU A 321 -19.85 7.22 26.28
N ARG A 322 -20.15 6.02 25.75
CA ARG A 322 -21.51 5.50 25.65
C ARG A 322 -21.92 4.71 26.90
N PRO A 323 -22.82 5.21 27.74
CA PRO A 323 -23.45 4.40 28.80
C PRO A 323 -24.56 3.54 28.20
N GLN A 324 -24.60 2.24 28.57
CA GLN A 324 -25.70 1.33 28.24
C GLN A 324 -25.71 0.09 29.13
N GLY A 325 -26.86 -0.22 29.70
CA GLY A 325 -27.03 -1.38 30.54
C GLY A 325 -26.27 -1.29 31.87
N ARG A 326 -26.17 -2.40 32.55
CA ARG A 326 -25.50 -2.58 33.87
C ARG A 326 -24.64 -3.84 33.81
N HIS A 327 -23.82 -4.08 34.84
CA HIS A 327 -23.12 -5.36 34.94
C HIS A 327 -24.09 -6.52 34.90
N ILE A 328 -23.76 -7.59 34.17
CA ILE A 328 -24.67 -8.72 33.93
C ILE A 328 -25.19 -9.39 35.25
N ALA A 329 -24.38 -9.35 36.30
CA ALA A 329 -24.73 -9.86 37.62
C ALA A 329 -25.58 -8.89 38.43
N ASP A 330 -25.71 -7.62 38.02
CA ASP A 330 -26.46 -6.62 38.77
C ASP A 330 -27.90 -6.53 38.30
N LYS A 331 -28.82 -6.86 39.23
CA LYS A 331 -30.26 -6.84 38.96
C LYS A 331 -30.94 -5.56 39.43
N ASP A 332 -30.22 -4.66 40.11
CA ASP A 332 -30.77 -3.42 40.63
C ASP A 332 -30.90 -2.36 39.52
N LEU A 333 -32.13 -2.12 39.10
CA LEU A 333 -32.45 -1.15 38.05
C LEU A 333 -32.34 0.31 38.52
N SER A 334 -32.20 0.58 39.83
CA SER A 334 -31.98 1.93 40.35
C SER A 334 -30.54 2.44 40.15
N LYS A 335 -29.59 1.54 39.92
CA LYS A 335 -28.19 1.92 39.63
C LYS A 335 -28.05 2.57 38.26
N GLU A 336 -27.05 3.43 38.14
CA GLU A 336 -26.71 4.07 36.87
C GLU A 336 -26.23 3.06 35.81
N GLN A 337 -26.40 3.42 34.55
CA GLN A 337 -25.84 2.66 33.45
C GLN A 337 -24.30 2.76 33.46
N ILE A 338 -23.63 1.71 33.03
CA ILE A 338 -22.17 1.69 32.90
C ILE A 338 -21.76 2.00 31.45
N LEU A 339 -20.54 2.52 31.28
CA LEU A 339 -19.94 2.68 29.95
C LEU A 339 -19.78 1.32 29.26
N ILE A 340 -20.07 1.25 27.97
CA ILE A 340 -20.10 -0.05 27.26
C ILE A 340 -18.73 -0.73 27.23
N ILE A 341 -17.62 0.01 27.36
CA ILE A 341 -16.29 -0.58 27.49
C ILE A 341 -16.16 -1.54 28.68
N ASN A 342 -17.03 -1.43 29.69
CA ASN A 342 -17.05 -2.30 30.85
C ASN A 342 -17.82 -3.63 30.63
N HIS A 343 -18.48 -3.81 29.48
CA HIS A 343 -19.04 -5.08 29.07
C HIS A 343 -17.98 -6.01 28.48
N ALA A 344 -17.98 -7.28 28.90
CA ALA A 344 -16.98 -8.26 28.50
C ALA A 344 -16.90 -8.46 26.98
N ASP A 345 -18.05 -8.49 26.28
CA ASP A 345 -18.10 -8.68 24.84
C ASP A 345 -17.53 -7.46 24.08
N VAL A 346 -17.82 -6.24 24.54
CA VAL A 346 -17.24 -5.02 23.96
C VAL A 346 -15.72 -5.00 24.15
N ARG A 347 -15.22 -5.36 25.35
CA ARG A 347 -13.77 -5.51 25.57
C ARG A 347 -13.13 -6.55 24.67
N ARG A 348 -13.78 -7.71 24.50
CA ARG A 348 -13.31 -8.75 23.58
C ARG A 348 -13.15 -8.21 22.16
N MET A 349 -14.16 -7.50 21.63
CA MET A 349 -14.12 -6.90 20.30
C MET A 349 -13.01 -5.85 20.17
N LEU A 350 -12.81 -4.98 21.16
CA LEU A 350 -11.75 -3.98 21.17
C LEU A 350 -10.36 -4.62 21.27
N LEU A 351 -10.17 -5.65 22.08
CA LEU A 351 -8.90 -6.38 22.17
C LEU A 351 -8.55 -7.10 20.87
N MET A 352 -9.54 -7.71 20.19
CA MET A 352 -9.34 -8.31 18.87
C MET A 352 -8.88 -7.26 17.84
N GLN A 353 -9.56 -6.10 17.79
CA GLN A 353 -9.17 -5.00 16.90
C GLN A 353 -7.73 -4.55 17.18
N LYS A 354 -7.40 -4.31 18.45
CA LYS A 354 -6.04 -3.90 18.85
C LYS A 354 -5.00 -4.94 18.43
N SER A 355 -5.25 -6.21 18.69
CA SER A 355 -4.32 -7.29 18.34
C SER A 355 -4.08 -7.38 16.83
N PHE A 356 -5.14 -7.24 16.01
CA PHE A 356 -5.02 -7.26 14.56
C PHE A 356 -4.26 -6.05 14.03
N VAL A 357 -4.54 -4.85 14.54
CA VAL A 357 -3.87 -3.61 14.14
C VAL A 357 -2.38 -3.67 14.50
N GLU A 358 -2.04 -3.94 15.75
CA GLU A 358 -0.66 -3.92 16.23
C GLU A 358 0.18 -5.05 15.59
N GLY A 359 -0.38 -6.26 15.47
CA GLY A 359 0.27 -7.37 14.77
C GLY A 359 0.49 -7.08 13.29
N SER A 360 -0.47 -6.44 12.61
CA SER A 360 -0.33 -6.03 11.21
C SER A 360 0.76 -4.97 11.04
N LEU A 361 0.78 -3.96 11.90
CA LEU A 361 1.79 -2.90 11.86
C LEU A 361 3.20 -3.43 12.14
N SER A 362 3.34 -4.39 13.09
CA SER A 362 4.62 -5.02 13.34
C SER A 362 5.10 -5.85 12.13
N LEU A 363 4.20 -6.63 11.50
CA LEU A 363 4.54 -7.39 10.28
C LEU A 363 4.95 -6.46 9.13
N VAL A 364 4.27 -5.35 8.94
CA VAL A 364 4.61 -4.33 7.94
C VAL A 364 6.01 -3.79 8.21
N ASN A 365 6.30 -3.37 9.44
CA ASN A 365 7.62 -2.81 9.79
C ASN A 365 8.75 -3.84 9.64
N GLU A 366 8.50 -5.11 9.93
CA GLU A 366 9.48 -6.18 9.71
C GLU A 366 9.82 -6.32 8.22
N CYS A 367 8.81 -6.31 7.35
CA CYS A 367 9.04 -6.35 5.89
C CYS A 367 9.80 -5.11 5.40
N LEU A 368 9.48 -3.92 5.94
CA LEU A 368 10.17 -2.67 5.59
C LEU A 368 11.63 -2.68 6.06
N LYS A 369 11.91 -3.24 7.23
CA LYS A 369 13.27 -3.44 7.72
C LYS A 369 14.08 -4.33 6.77
N TYR A 370 13.52 -5.46 6.33
CA TYR A 370 14.19 -6.31 5.35
C TYR A 370 14.38 -5.62 4.00
N PHE A 371 13.41 -4.81 3.58
CA PHE A 371 13.50 -4.02 2.35
C PHE A 371 14.66 -3.00 2.39
N ASP A 372 14.82 -2.29 3.50
CA ASP A 372 15.92 -1.33 3.67
C ASP A 372 17.26 -2.03 3.83
N LEU A 373 17.34 -3.11 4.62
CA LEU A 373 18.56 -3.89 4.83
C LEU A 373 19.05 -4.54 3.53
N GLU A 374 18.14 -5.03 2.68
CA GLU A 374 18.50 -5.59 1.36
C GLU A 374 19.23 -4.58 0.47
N LYS A 375 18.90 -3.29 0.60
CA LYS A 375 19.53 -2.20 -0.17
C LYS A 375 20.92 -1.80 0.34
N VAL A 376 21.25 -2.09 1.60
CA VAL A 376 22.47 -1.60 2.27
C VAL A 376 23.44 -2.71 2.69
N THR A 377 23.03 -3.96 2.65
CA THR A 377 23.87 -5.13 2.97
C THR A 377 24.43 -5.76 1.69
N ALA A 378 25.34 -6.72 1.82
CA ALA A 378 25.98 -7.44 0.72
C ALA A 378 26.13 -8.94 1.04
N GLY A 379 26.43 -9.76 0.01
CA GLY A 379 26.72 -11.18 0.15
C GLY A 379 25.54 -11.97 0.73
N GLU A 380 25.83 -12.88 1.67
CA GLU A 380 24.84 -13.78 2.27
C GLU A 380 23.75 -13.02 3.07
N GLU A 381 24.11 -11.92 3.71
CA GLU A 381 23.17 -11.12 4.47
C GLU A 381 22.13 -10.45 3.55
N LYS A 382 22.58 -9.86 2.44
CA LYS A 382 21.68 -9.33 1.41
C LYS A 382 20.73 -10.40 0.89
N GLU A 383 21.26 -11.58 0.57
CA GLU A 383 20.44 -12.69 0.09
C GLU A 383 19.42 -13.13 1.14
N LYS A 384 19.81 -13.20 2.42
CA LYS A 384 18.88 -13.50 3.54
C LYS A 384 17.75 -12.50 3.61
N MET A 385 18.06 -11.19 3.60
CA MET A 385 17.04 -10.12 3.66
C MET A 385 16.09 -10.21 2.46
N TYR A 386 16.63 -10.39 1.26
CA TYR A 386 15.84 -10.57 0.04
C TYR A 386 14.86 -11.76 0.15
N LEU A 387 15.33 -12.94 0.60
CA LEU A 387 14.50 -14.14 0.69
C LEU A 387 13.41 -14.02 1.76
N LEU A 388 13.71 -13.42 2.91
CA LEU A 388 12.72 -13.14 3.96
C LEU A 388 11.67 -12.15 3.48
N LEU A 389 12.07 -11.08 2.79
CA LEU A 389 11.16 -10.13 2.19
C LEU A 389 10.24 -10.80 1.16
N GLU A 390 10.81 -11.62 0.27
CA GLU A 390 10.08 -12.30 -0.79
C GLU A 390 8.98 -13.24 -0.24
N ILE A 391 9.29 -14.04 0.79
CA ILE A 391 8.30 -14.97 1.35
C ILE A 391 7.23 -14.25 2.19
N LEU A 392 7.58 -13.14 2.84
CA LEU A 392 6.64 -12.36 3.64
C LEU A 392 5.73 -11.45 2.80
N THR A 393 6.14 -11.06 1.59
CA THR A 393 5.39 -10.12 0.75
C THR A 393 3.92 -10.54 0.50
N PRO A 394 3.58 -11.77 0.11
CA PRO A 394 2.18 -12.18 -0.02
C PRO A 394 1.45 -12.25 1.32
N ILE A 395 2.14 -12.51 2.41
CA ILE A 395 1.57 -12.59 3.77
C ILE A 395 1.24 -11.19 4.28
N VAL A 396 2.17 -10.23 4.16
CA VAL A 396 1.97 -8.84 4.62
C VAL A 396 0.89 -8.12 3.83
N LYS A 397 0.65 -8.49 2.57
CA LYS A 397 -0.48 -7.98 1.80
C LYS A 397 -1.80 -8.58 2.27
N THR A 398 -1.83 -9.88 2.52
CA THR A 398 -3.08 -10.63 2.74
C THR A 398 -3.56 -10.53 4.19
N TYR A 399 -2.69 -10.82 5.17
CA TYR A 399 -3.10 -10.86 6.57
C TYR A 399 -3.70 -9.54 7.06
N PRO A 400 -3.05 -8.36 6.90
CA PRO A 400 -3.66 -7.10 7.30
C PRO A 400 -4.96 -6.78 6.56
N SER A 401 -5.08 -7.17 5.28
CA SER A 401 -6.29 -6.93 4.50
C SER A 401 -7.48 -7.72 5.03
N GLU A 402 -7.32 -9.02 5.29
CA GLU A 402 -8.40 -9.88 5.76
C GLU A 402 -8.70 -9.64 7.25
N ALA A 403 -7.69 -9.58 8.11
CA ALA A 403 -7.83 -9.29 9.53
C ALA A 403 -8.40 -7.88 9.77
N GLY A 404 -8.00 -6.92 8.93
CA GLY A 404 -8.50 -5.55 8.98
C GLY A 404 -10.01 -5.46 8.68
N ILE A 405 -10.52 -6.22 7.71
CA ILE A 405 -11.97 -6.29 7.44
C ILE A 405 -12.72 -6.78 8.68
N VAL A 406 -12.22 -7.84 9.33
CA VAL A 406 -12.80 -8.37 10.58
C VAL A 406 -12.69 -7.33 11.70
N SER A 407 -11.57 -6.63 11.81
CA SER A 407 -11.35 -5.57 12.78
C SER A 407 -12.38 -4.44 12.63
N VAL A 408 -12.56 -3.91 11.42
CA VAL A 408 -13.52 -2.82 11.15
C VAL A 408 -14.96 -3.28 11.32
N SER A 409 -15.28 -4.54 10.99
CA SER A 409 -16.59 -5.14 11.28
C SER A 409 -16.89 -5.17 12.79
N ASN A 410 -15.91 -5.54 13.62
CA ASN A 410 -16.04 -5.45 15.08
C ASN A 410 -16.21 -4.00 15.57
N ALA A 411 -15.54 -3.04 14.93
CA ALA A 411 -15.71 -1.62 15.25
C ALA A 411 -17.14 -1.13 15.02
N LEU A 412 -17.77 -1.52 13.90
CA LEU A 412 -19.20 -1.27 13.66
C LEU A 412 -20.07 -1.91 14.75
N GLN A 413 -19.78 -3.16 15.10
CA GLN A 413 -20.54 -3.92 16.11
C GLN A 413 -20.50 -3.26 17.49
N VAL A 414 -19.36 -2.66 17.88
CA VAL A 414 -19.22 -1.90 19.14
C VAL A 414 -20.24 -0.75 19.24
N LEU A 415 -20.58 -0.10 18.13
CA LEU A 415 -21.54 1.00 18.10
C LEU A 415 -23.01 0.52 18.15
N GLY A 416 -23.27 -0.78 18.02
CA GLY A 416 -24.64 -1.31 17.93
C GLY A 416 -25.40 -0.72 16.75
N GLY A 417 -26.65 -0.30 16.95
CA GLY A 417 -27.48 0.28 15.88
C GLY A 417 -26.86 1.50 15.18
N TYR A 418 -26.12 2.32 15.90
CA TYR A 418 -25.39 3.46 15.31
C TYR A 418 -24.28 3.05 14.35
N GLY A 419 -23.69 1.86 14.51
CA GLY A 419 -22.71 1.33 13.56
C GLY A 419 -23.29 1.09 12.15
N PHE A 420 -24.61 0.97 12.03
CA PHE A 420 -25.29 0.77 10.74
C PHE A 420 -25.84 2.08 10.12
N THR A 421 -25.58 3.22 10.76
CA THR A 421 -26.00 4.54 10.26
C THR A 421 -24.87 5.29 9.58
N MET A 422 -25.22 6.33 8.83
CA MET A 422 -24.24 7.25 8.20
C MET A 422 -23.74 8.32 9.19
N ASP A 423 -24.18 8.30 10.46
CA ASP A 423 -23.83 9.33 11.45
C ASP A 423 -22.38 9.25 11.90
N PHE A 424 -21.78 8.06 11.82
CA PHE A 424 -20.40 7.77 12.22
C PHE A 424 -19.53 7.33 11.04
N ASP A 425 -18.24 7.68 11.07
CA ASP A 425 -17.28 7.40 9.99
C ASP A 425 -16.95 5.90 9.82
N LEU A 426 -17.33 5.06 10.77
CA LEU A 426 -17.05 3.62 10.74
C LEU A 426 -17.61 2.90 9.52
N GLN A 427 -18.75 3.33 8.99
CA GLN A 427 -19.31 2.79 7.76
C GLN A 427 -18.42 3.12 6.55
N GLN A 428 -17.74 4.27 6.55
CA GLN A 428 -16.78 4.64 5.51
C GLN A 428 -15.53 3.76 5.61
N TYR A 429 -14.94 3.60 6.80
CA TYR A 429 -13.81 2.69 6.99
C TYR A 429 -14.13 1.26 6.53
N TYR A 430 -15.34 0.76 6.79
CA TYR A 430 -15.77 -0.57 6.37
C TYR A 430 -15.88 -0.71 4.85
N ARG A 431 -16.33 0.32 4.15
CA ARG A 431 -16.38 0.36 2.69
C ARG A 431 -14.98 0.51 2.09
N ASP A 432 -14.15 1.37 2.67
CA ASP A 432 -12.81 1.67 2.18
C ASP A 432 -11.85 0.48 2.30
N ILE A 433 -11.88 -0.24 3.43
CA ILE A 433 -10.97 -1.36 3.64
C ILE A 433 -11.24 -2.55 2.70
N ARG A 434 -12.46 -2.67 2.17
CA ARG A 434 -12.86 -3.86 1.39
C ARG A 434 -12.03 -4.06 0.12
N ILE A 435 -11.50 -3.01 -0.47
CA ILE A 435 -10.67 -3.10 -1.69
C ILE A 435 -9.32 -3.77 -1.44
N MET A 436 -8.79 -3.73 -0.21
CA MET A 436 -7.44 -4.18 0.14
C MET A 436 -7.22 -5.67 -0.13
N SER A 437 -8.26 -6.50 -0.06
CA SER A 437 -8.20 -7.93 -0.39
C SER A 437 -8.44 -8.23 -1.88
N ILE A 438 -8.70 -7.21 -2.71
CA ILE A 438 -9.05 -7.35 -4.13
C ILE A 438 -7.91 -6.90 -5.05
N TYR A 439 -7.47 -5.62 -4.95
CA TYR A 439 -6.47 -5.05 -5.87
C TYR A 439 -5.03 -5.45 -5.49
N GLU A 440 -4.06 -5.15 -6.35
CA GLU A 440 -2.64 -5.55 -6.21
C GLU A 440 -2.46 -7.07 -6.01
N GLY A 441 -3.34 -7.84 -6.64
CA GLY A 441 -3.47 -9.29 -6.49
C GLY A 441 -4.44 -9.66 -5.37
N THR A 442 -5.51 -10.38 -5.74
CA THR A 442 -6.49 -10.87 -4.77
C THR A 442 -5.84 -11.80 -3.74
N THR A 443 -6.53 -12.04 -2.61
CA THR A 443 -6.10 -13.01 -1.59
C THR A 443 -5.73 -14.37 -2.20
N GLY A 444 -6.52 -14.88 -3.16
CA GLY A 444 -6.20 -16.12 -3.88
C GLY A 444 -4.92 -16.03 -4.72
N ILE A 445 -4.69 -14.90 -5.40
CA ILE A 445 -3.43 -14.68 -6.15
C ILE A 445 -2.23 -14.63 -5.22
N GLN A 446 -2.36 -14.04 -4.04
CA GLN A 446 -1.29 -14.03 -3.04
C GLN A 446 -1.02 -15.45 -2.48
N ALA A 447 -2.05 -16.25 -2.28
CA ALA A 447 -1.91 -17.65 -1.87
C ALA A 447 -1.17 -18.47 -2.94
N LEU A 448 -1.54 -18.31 -4.21
CA LEU A 448 -0.84 -18.92 -5.34
C LEU A 448 0.63 -18.49 -5.43
N ASP A 449 0.92 -17.22 -5.20
CA ASP A 449 2.29 -16.70 -5.18
C ASP A 449 3.10 -17.29 -4.01
N LEU A 450 2.50 -17.35 -2.81
CA LEU A 450 3.15 -17.93 -1.63
C LEU A 450 3.51 -19.40 -1.85
N LEU A 451 2.53 -20.23 -2.17
CA LEU A 451 2.74 -21.68 -2.29
C LEU A 451 3.48 -22.05 -3.57
N GLY A 452 3.12 -21.45 -4.71
CA GLY A 452 3.67 -21.83 -6.01
C GLY A 452 5.04 -21.25 -6.33
N ARG A 453 5.41 -20.13 -5.71
CA ARG A 453 6.65 -19.41 -6.04
C ARG A 453 7.56 -19.14 -4.85
N LYS A 454 7.03 -18.64 -3.72
CA LYS A 454 7.86 -18.20 -2.59
C LYS A 454 8.33 -19.36 -1.72
N VAL A 455 7.45 -20.31 -1.40
CA VAL A 455 7.80 -21.52 -0.63
C VAL A 455 8.87 -22.35 -1.33
N PRO A 456 8.80 -22.67 -2.65
CA PRO A 456 9.85 -23.43 -3.33
C PRO A 456 11.07 -22.58 -3.74
N MET A 457 11.09 -21.28 -3.50
CA MET A 457 12.17 -20.37 -3.92
C MET A 457 13.53 -20.85 -3.39
N GLN A 458 14.52 -20.92 -4.28
CA GLN A 458 15.85 -21.41 -3.99
C GLN A 458 15.84 -22.77 -3.26
N ASN A 459 15.08 -23.73 -3.78
CA ASN A 459 14.91 -25.07 -3.20
C ASN A 459 14.37 -25.05 -1.75
N GLY A 460 13.49 -24.08 -1.44
CA GLY A 460 12.87 -23.92 -0.13
C GLY A 460 13.68 -23.10 0.88
N LYS A 461 14.80 -22.50 0.49
CA LYS A 461 15.66 -21.71 1.38
C LYS A 461 14.89 -20.54 2.03
N ALA A 462 14.04 -19.83 1.28
CA ALA A 462 13.23 -18.73 1.84
C ALA A 462 12.30 -19.21 2.96
N PHE A 463 11.63 -20.34 2.76
CA PHE A 463 10.74 -20.94 3.76
C PHE A 463 11.52 -21.39 5.01
N GLN A 464 12.68 -22.03 4.83
CA GLN A 464 13.52 -22.46 5.95
C GLN A 464 14.05 -21.28 6.77
N LEU A 465 14.48 -20.19 6.11
CA LEU A 465 14.90 -18.97 6.81
C LEU A 465 13.77 -18.39 7.66
N LEU A 466 12.54 -18.31 7.13
CA LEU A 466 11.39 -17.85 7.89
C LEU A 466 11.12 -18.72 9.13
N LEU A 467 11.18 -20.04 8.99
CA LEU A 467 11.02 -20.97 10.13
C LEU A 467 12.12 -20.77 11.19
N VAL A 468 13.34 -20.49 10.78
CA VAL A 468 14.47 -20.20 11.70
C VAL A 468 14.18 -18.94 12.51
N GLU A 469 13.78 -17.83 11.87
CA GLU A 469 13.45 -16.56 12.57
C GLU A 469 12.29 -16.76 13.56
N MET A 470 11.23 -17.44 13.14
CA MET A 470 10.09 -17.72 14.01
C MET A 470 10.47 -18.60 15.22
N ARG A 471 11.30 -19.64 15.01
CA ARG A 471 11.78 -20.49 16.09
C ARG A 471 12.73 -19.76 17.05
N GLN A 472 13.54 -18.82 16.54
CA GLN A 472 14.38 -17.97 17.38
C GLN A 472 13.52 -17.11 18.31
N THR A 473 12.40 -16.58 17.83
CA THR A 473 11.44 -15.85 18.66
C THR A 473 10.89 -16.70 19.80
N VAL A 474 10.53 -17.97 19.51
CA VAL A 474 10.10 -18.93 20.55
C VAL A 474 11.18 -19.11 21.61
N VAL A 475 12.43 -19.36 21.19
CA VAL A 475 13.56 -19.55 22.12
C VAL A 475 13.78 -18.31 22.99
N THR A 476 13.76 -17.13 22.39
CA THR A 476 13.93 -15.87 23.14
C THR A 476 12.79 -15.64 24.16
N ALA A 477 11.55 -15.93 23.76
CA ALA A 477 10.37 -15.76 24.61
C ALA A 477 10.39 -16.69 25.85
N THR A 478 10.99 -17.88 25.77
CA THR A 478 11.08 -18.81 26.92
C THR A 478 11.92 -18.28 28.08
N ALA A 479 12.76 -17.25 27.85
CA ALA A 479 13.52 -16.59 28.92
C ALA A 479 12.63 -15.75 29.88
N TYR A 480 11.38 -15.46 29.47
CA TYR A 480 10.41 -14.65 30.20
C TYR A 480 9.26 -15.51 30.71
N PRO A 481 9.11 -15.72 32.04
CA PRO A 481 8.08 -16.62 32.61
C PRO A 481 6.65 -16.30 32.14
N GLU A 482 6.32 -15.01 31.97
CA GLU A 482 5.02 -14.53 31.51
C GLU A 482 4.74 -14.85 30.04
N LEU A 483 5.75 -15.15 29.23
CA LEU A 483 5.62 -15.48 27.82
C LEU A 483 5.67 -16.98 27.50
N ILE A 484 5.92 -17.85 28.48
CA ILE A 484 6.10 -19.31 28.25
C ILE A 484 4.86 -19.90 27.55
N SER A 485 3.66 -19.63 28.05
CA SER A 485 2.43 -20.17 27.46
C SER A 485 2.19 -19.68 26.01
N TYR A 486 2.56 -18.45 25.71
CA TYR A 486 2.49 -17.89 24.35
C TYR A 486 3.55 -18.51 23.44
N SER A 487 4.75 -18.74 23.95
CA SER A 487 5.84 -19.38 23.19
C SER A 487 5.48 -20.83 22.80
N GLU A 488 4.82 -21.59 23.70
CA GLU A 488 4.33 -22.93 23.41
C GLU A 488 3.22 -22.93 22.32
N LEU A 489 2.29 -21.98 22.38
CA LEU A 489 1.28 -21.80 21.35
C LEU A 489 1.90 -21.43 20.00
N LEU A 490 2.88 -20.53 19.99
CA LEU A 490 3.61 -20.15 18.77
C LEU A 490 4.39 -21.34 18.20
N ALA A 491 5.10 -22.11 19.04
CA ALA A 491 5.81 -23.31 18.61
C ALA A 491 4.87 -24.33 17.95
N SER A 492 3.69 -24.54 18.53
CA SER A 492 2.66 -25.43 17.97
C SER A 492 2.12 -24.91 16.63
N ALA A 493 1.91 -23.61 16.49
CA ALA A 493 1.46 -23.00 15.24
C ALA A 493 2.53 -23.10 14.14
N ILE A 494 3.81 -22.90 14.48
CA ILE A 494 4.94 -23.08 13.54
C ILE A 494 5.00 -24.53 13.06
N GLN A 495 4.87 -25.50 13.95
CA GLN A 495 4.86 -26.92 13.60
C GLN A 495 3.70 -27.27 12.66
N LEU A 496 2.51 -26.75 12.94
CA LEU A 496 1.33 -26.93 12.07
C LEU A 496 1.57 -26.34 10.69
N TYR A 497 2.10 -25.11 10.63
CA TYR A 497 2.42 -24.43 9.38
C TYR A 497 3.41 -25.24 8.52
N GLU A 498 4.53 -25.67 9.12
CA GLU A 498 5.54 -26.48 8.45
C GLU A 498 4.96 -27.81 7.94
N THR A 499 4.20 -28.50 8.78
CA THR A 499 3.57 -29.78 8.42
C THR A 499 2.58 -29.62 7.27
N THR A 500 1.77 -28.54 7.30
CA THR A 500 0.81 -28.23 6.25
C THR A 500 1.49 -27.96 4.91
N VAL A 501 2.54 -27.12 4.91
CA VAL A 501 3.32 -26.84 3.71
C VAL A 501 3.95 -28.11 3.13
N HIS A 502 4.56 -28.94 3.96
CA HIS A 502 5.14 -30.21 3.53
C HIS A 502 4.09 -31.18 2.97
N HIS A 503 2.90 -31.24 3.59
CA HIS A 503 1.79 -32.05 3.08
C HIS A 503 1.35 -31.58 1.68
N LEU A 504 1.14 -30.28 1.50
CA LEU A 504 0.76 -29.71 0.21
C LEU A 504 1.83 -29.95 -0.88
N GLN A 505 3.12 -29.81 -0.53
CA GLN A 505 4.21 -30.08 -1.47
C GLN A 505 4.24 -31.52 -1.98
N GLN A 506 3.66 -32.50 -1.26
CA GLN A 506 3.57 -33.88 -1.74
C GLN A 506 2.65 -34.00 -2.97
N PHE A 507 1.60 -33.17 -3.06
CA PHE A 507 0.75 -33.11 -4.25
C PHE A 507 1.52 -32.56 -5.46
N ALA A 508 2.32 -31.51 -5.26
CA ALA A 508 3.18 -30.98 -6.31
C ALA A 508 4.17 -32.02 -6.84
N LYS A 509 4.81 -32.80 -5.94
CA LYS A 509 5.75 -33.88 -6.31
C LYS A 509 5.08 -35.01 -7.10
N LYS A 510 3.77 -35.25 -6.90
CA LYS A 510 2.97 -36.22 -7.66
C LYS A 510 2.43 -35.67 -8.98
N GLY A 511 2.69 -34.38 -9.31
CA GLY A 511 2.12 -33.70 -10.48
C GLY A 511 0.67 -33.24 -10.32
N GLU A 512 0.11 -33.35 -9.11
CA GLU A 512 -1.28 -32.92 -8.80
C GLU A 512 -1.29 -31.41 -8.46
N VAL A 513 -0.91 -30.58 -9.44
CA VAL A 513 -0.68 -29.13 -9.24
C VAL A 513 -1.96 -28.41 -8.80
N GLU A 514 -3.13 -28.77 -9.31
CA GLU A 514 -4.40 -28.17 -8.90
C GLU A 514 -4.69 -28.43 -7.41
N LYS A 515 -4.42 -29.64 -6.91
CA LYS A 515 -4.58 -29.95 -5.47
C LYS A 515 -3.55 -29.22 -4.59
N TYR A 516 -2.38 -28.92 -5.15
CA TYR A 516 -1.33 -28.19 -4.45
C TYR A 516 -1.70 -26.71 -4.29
N LEU A 517 -2.29 -26.11 -5.31
CA LEU A 517 -2.54 -24.68 -5.39
C LEU A 517 -4.01 -24.27 -5.12
N ALA A 518 -4.93 -25.22 -5.02
CA ALA A 518 -6.32 -24.96 -4.65
C ALA A 518 -6.49 -24.77 -3.15
#